data_9a573923a6efe9493fe683afaf80604e
#
_entry.id   9a573923a6efe9493fe683afaf80604e
#
_cell.length_a   1.000
_cell.length_b   1.000
_cell.length_c   1.000
_cell.angle_alpha   90.00
_cell.angle_beta   90.00
_cell.angle_gamma   90.00
#
_symmetry.space_group_name_H-M   'P 1'
#
loop_
_entity.id
_entity.type
_entity.pdbx_description
1 polymer ?
#
loop_
_entity_poly.entity_id
_entity_poly.type
_entity_poly.pdbx_seq_one_letter_code
_entity_poly.pdbx_strand_id
1 'polypeptide(L)'
;RDLELAAQFPEITGFLGGHSHVFADPPLVEGNSAGHRFISQPGEFGTHVSRLDLRFEPDGTGARCIVTAAGLVPLTSDLPEDPSIKTTVNQLWKQVEEKTSEQLAETVTRLDGDRPLVRSQETNLGNVIADSLLNAVPGQIGLINGGGIRTSIAAGAVRIADCLNVLPFDNYLTSLRMYGSTIQRLFEQVRKEMTTTAGYGGFLQVSRGLNVKYTPSGVELTYLGRPLDPEAIYTVVTNDFLANGGNGLPQFTECVSSETTPVLCADALMQYVKKLKSIDARIEGRIDRQVELMPFRRPAHRIHVPRPID
;
A
#
# COMPACT_ATOMS: atom_id res chain seq x y z
N ARG A 1 13.27 -7.85 -5.83
CA ARG A 1 12.66 -9.13 -6.22
C ARG A 1 12.94 -9.48 -7.68
N ASP A 2 12.63 -8.58 -8.65
CA ASP A 2 12.83 -8.87 -10.08
C ASP A 2 14.32 -9.07 -10.43
N LEU A 3 15.21 -8.28 -9.85
CA LEU A 3 16.67 -8.47 -9.98
C LEU A 3 17.14 -9.81 -9.40
N GLU A 4 16.57 -10.24 -8.28
CA GLU A 4 16.88 -11.54 -7.66
C GLU A 4 16.38 -12.69 -8.53
N LEU A 5 15.16 -12.56 -9.09
CA LEU A 5 14.62 -13.54 -10.04
C LEU A 5 15.46 -13.60 -11.32
N ALA A 6 15.86 -12.45 -11.86
CA ALA A 6 16.73 -12.40 -13.04
C ALA A 6 18.09 -13.04 -12.78
N ALA A 7 18.61 -12.97 -11.56
CA ALA A 7 19.85 -13.65 -11.18
C ALA A 7 19.67 -15.15 -11.03
N GLN A 8 18.50 -15.62 -10.52
CA GLN A 8 18.20 -17.04 -10.31
C GLN A 8 17.86 -17.77 -11.61
N PHE A 9 17.26 -17.06 -12.59
CA PHE A 9 16.78 -17.64 -13.84
C PHE A 9 17.44 -16.97 -15.04
N PRO A 10 18.72 -17.29 -15.33
CA PRO A 10 19.48 -16.65 -16.40
C PRO A 10 18.94 -16.94 -17.81
N GLU A 11 18.12 -17.96 -17.98
CA GLU A 11 17.46 -18.34 -19.23
C GLU A 11 16.27 -17.44 -19.58
N ILE A 12 15.74 -16.64 -18.63
CA ILE A 12 14.63 -15.73 -18.88
C ILE A 12 15.17 -14.41 -19.45
N THR A 13 14.74 -14.08 -20.66
CA THR A 13 15.17 -12.88 -21.38
C THR A 13 14.56 -11.59 -20.85
N GLY A 14 13.31 -11.63 -20.38
CA GLY A 14 12.62 -10.40 -19.96
C GLY A 14 11.67 -10.60 -18.77
N PHE A 15 11.66 -9.60 -17.90
CA PHE A 15 10.75 -9.49 -16.77
C PHE A 15 9.89 -8.23 -16.95
N LEU A 16 8.60 -8.43 -17.11
CA LEU A 16 7.60 -7.36 -17.11
C LEU A 16 6.94 -7.34 -15.75
N GLY A 17 7.19 -6.30 -14.99
CA GLY A 17 6.72 -6.18 -13.62
C GLY A 17 5.66 -5.11 -13.42
N GLY A 18 5.07 -5.13 -12.23
CA GLY A 18 4.06 -4.21 -11.75
C GLY A 18 3.92 -4.34 -10.24
N HIS A 19 2.72 -4.06 -9.68
CA HIS A 19 2.36 -4.20 -8.27
C HIS A 19 3.19 -3.36 -7.28
N SER A 20 4.50 -3.30 -7.43
CA SER A 20 5.40 -2.53 -6.55
C SER A 20 5.36 -1.02 -6.80
N HIS A 21 4.72 -0.58 -7.90
CA HIS A 21 4.64 0.82 -8.34
C HIS A 21 6.03 1.45 -8.61
N VAL A 22 7.03 0.63 -8.88
CA VAL A 22 8.36 1.12 -9.24
C VAL A 22 8.31 1.78 -10.61
N PHE A 23 8.86 2.96 -10.70
CA PHE A 23 9.06 3.68 -11.94
C PHE A 23 10.54 3.57 -12.34
N ALA A 24 10.84 2.74 -13.35
CA ALA A 24 12.18 2.52 -13.88
C ALA A 24 12.27 3.06 -15.29
N ASP A 25 12.78 4.28 -15.45
CA ASP A 25 13.01 4.91 -16.74
C ASP A 25 14.50 5.27 -16.90
N PRO A 26 15.17 4.71 -17.90
CA PRO A 26 14.72 3.64 -18.80
C PRO A 26 14.55 2.29 -18.08
N PRO A 27 13.87 1.30 -18.70
CA PRO A 27 13.90 -0.08 -18.26
C PRO A 27 15.33 -0.58 -18.09
N LEU A 28 15.58 -1.42 -17.09
CA LEU A 28 16.91 -2.00 -16.88
C LEU A 28 17.21 -2.98 -18.02
N VAL A 29 18.34 -2.81 -18.68
CA VAL A 29 18.82 -3.72 -19.70
C VAL A 29 20.23 -4.16 -19.32
N GLU A 30 20.44 -5.47 -19.25
CA GLU A 30 21.75 -6.08 -19.03
C GLU A 30 22.06 -7.00 -20.20
N GLY A 31 23.32 -7.04 -20.63
CA GLY A 31 23.67 -7.90 -21.72
C GLY A 31 25.17 -8.06 -21.93
N ASN A 32 25.47 -9.09 -22.71
CA ASN A 32 26.80 -9.43 -23.16
C ASN A 32 26.73 -9.98 -24.61
N SER A 33 27.79 -10.61 -25.08
CA SER A 33 27.85 -11.26 -26.39
C SER A 33 26.82 -12.38 -26.62
N ALA A 34 26.24 -12.93 -25.50
CA ALA A 34 25.22 -13.98 -25.57
C ALA A 34 23.80 -13.44 -25.71
N GLY A 35 23.59 -12.11 -25.58
CA GLY A 35 22.29 -11.46 -25.71
C GLY A 35 21.99 -10.48 -24.59
N HIS A 36 20.81 -9.87 -24.68
CA HIS A 36 20.31 -8.92 -23.68
C HIS A 36 19.18 -9.52 -22.86
N ARG A 37 19.12 -9.13 -21.59
CA ARG A 37 17.97 -9.32 -20.69
C ARG A 37 17.45 -7.98 -20.24
N PHE A 38 16.15 -7.88 -19.92
CA PHE A 38 15.57 -6.63 -19.50
C PHE A 38 14.58 -6.81 -18.33
N ILE A 39 14.43 -5.75 -17.55
CA ILE A 39 13.40 -5.63 -16.50
C ILE A 39 12.68 -4.30 -16.72
N SER A 40 11.38 -4.35 -16.92
CA SER A 40 10.55 -3.18 -17.11
C SER A 40 9.50 -3.02 -16.03
N GLN A 41 9.44 -1.82 -15.45
CA GLN A 41 8.52 -1.41 -14.39
C GLN A 41 7.99 0.01 -14.71
N PRO A 42 6.79 0.16 -15.33
CA PRO A 42 6.31 1.45 -15.82
C PRO A 42 5.61 2.31 -14.75
N GLY A 43 5.70 1.98 -13.47
CA GLY A 43 5.05 2.72 -12.40
C GLY A 43 3.63 2.25 -12.11
N GLU A 44 2.73 3.21 -11.88
CA GLU A 44 1.35 2.96 -11.43
C GLU A 44 0.34 3.83 -12.18
N PHE A 45 -0.95 3.50 -12.00
CA PHE A 45 -2.10 4.27 -12.51
C PHE A 45 -2.16 4.44 -14.04
N GLY A 46 -1.46 3.61 -14.81
CA GLY A 46 -1.48 3.70 -16.27
C GLY A 46 -0.91 5.00 -16.82
N THR A 47 -0.02 5.66 -16.09
CA THR A 47 0.60 6.94 -16.52
C THR A 47 1.65 6.76 -17.59
N HIS A 48 2.20 5.55 -17.73
CA HIS A 48 3.24 5.23 -18.70
C HIS A 48 3.05 3.83 -19.30
N VAL A 49 3.54 3.65 -20.51
CA VAL A 49 3.69 2.35 -21.17
C VAL A 49 5.15 2.08 -21.42
N SER A 50 5.60 0.86 -21.14
CA SER A 50 6.94 0.43 -21.52
C SER A 50 7.00 0.12 -23.00
N ARG A 51 7.96 0.71 -23.73
CA ARG A 51 8.32 0.35 -25.09
C ARG A 51 9.67 -0.33 -25.08
N LEU A 52 9.72 -1.54 -25.67
CA LEU A 52 10.92 -2.34 -25.85
C LEU A 52 10.98 -2.79 -27.30
N ASP A 53 11.97 -2.36 -28.05
CA ASP A 53 12.21 -2.79 -29.41
C ASP A 53 13.24 -3.93 -29.33
N LEU A 54 12.83 -5.13 -29.76
CA LEU A 54 13.61 -6.35 -29.63
C LEU A 54 13.95 -6.90 -31.01
N ARG A 55 15.21 -7.32 -31.20
CA ARG A 55 15.67 -8.07 -32.37
C ARG A 55 16.15 -9.44 -31.91
N PHE A 56 15.69 -10.48 -32.60
CA PHE A 56 16.11 -11.85 -32.33
C PHE A 56 17.05 -12.30 -33.45
N GLU A 57 18.25 -12.77 -33.09
CA GLU A 57 19.26 -13.26 -34.01
C GLU A 57 19.54 -14.74 -33.75
N PRO A 58 19.55 -15.61 -34.81
CA PRO A 58 19.93 -17.02 -34.62
C PRO A 58 21.34 -17.14 -34.03
N ASP A 59 21.52 -18.05 -33.07
CA ASP A 59 22.82 -18.28 -32.43
C ASP A 59 23.31 -19.73 -32.53
N GLY A 60 22.66 -20.55 -33.36
CA GLY A 60 22.99 -21.96 -33.55
C GLY A 60 22.37 -22.94 -32.58
N THR A 61 21.89 -22.45 -31.44
CA THR A 61 21.18 -23.24 -30.39
C THR A 61 19.75 -22.76 -30.17
N GLY A 62 19.41 -21.62 -30.74
CA GLY A 62 18.11 -20.96 -30.63
C GLY A 62 18.18 -19.55 -31.23
N ALA A 63 17.83 -18.55 -30.46
CA ALA A 63 17.95 -17.16 -30.84
C ALA A 63 18.33 -16.31 -29.60
N ARG A 64 19.30 -15.42 -29.78
CA ARG A 64 19.60 -14.39 -28.78
C ARG A 64 18.73 -13.18 -28.98
N CYS A 65 18.29 -12.59 -27.90
CA CYS A 65 17.54 -11.34 -27.88
C CYS A 65 18.48 -10.14 -27.79
N ILE A 66 18.28 -9.14 -28.63
CA ILE A 66 18.98 -7.86 -28.62
C ILE A 66 17.93 -6.77 -28.35
N VAL A 67 18.04 -6.05 -27.25
CA VAL A 67 17.24 -4.85 -27.01
C VAL A 67 17.85 -3.70 -27.79
N THR A 68 17.14 -3.22 -28.80
CA THR A 68 17.61 -2.14 -29.68
C THR A 68 17.16 -0.77 -29.22
N ALA A 69 16.04 -0.69 -28.50
CA ALA A 69 15.59 0.50 -27.76
C ALA A 69 14.77 0.08 -26.54
N ALA A 70 14.82 0.91 -25.48
CA ALA A 70 14.02 0.73 -24.28
C ALA A 70 13.66 2.10 -23.71
N GLY A 71 12.41 2.31 -23.31
CA GLY A 71 11.96 3.56 -22.71
C GLY A 71 10.55 3.46 -22.15
N LEU A 72 10.17 4.45 -21.36
CA LEU A 72 8.80 4.64 -20.92
C LEU A 72 8.15 5.77 -21.73
N VAL A 73 6.97 5.49 -22.27
CA VAL A 73 6.16 6.45 -23.03
C VAL A 73 5.09 6.98 -22.11
N PRO A 74 5.05 8.30 -21.82
CA PRO A 74 4.01 8.87 -21.00
C PRO A 74 2.65 8.82 -21.70
N LEU A 75 1.60 8.48 -20.97
CA LEU A 75 0.23 8.56 -21.44
C LEU A 75 -0.37 9.91 -20.97
N THR A 76 -0.45 10.83 -21.92
CA THR A 76 -0.91 12.20 -21.67
C THR A 76 -2.33 12.39 -22.22
N SER A 77 -3.04 13.41 -21.75
CA SER A 77 -4.44 13.69 -22.11
C SER A 77 -4.65 14.11 -23.57
N ASP A 78 -3.58 14.43 -24.30
CA ASP A 78 -3.60 14.81 -25.72
C ASP A 78 -3.48 13.62 -26.67
N LEU A 79 -3.24 12.41 -26.15
CA LEU A 79 -3.23 11.19 -26.96
C LEU A 79 -4.63 10.89 -27.49
N PRO A 80 -4.74 10.41 -28.75
CA PRO A 80 -6.03 10.01 -29.30
C PRO A 80 -6.58 8.80 -28.56
N GLU A 81 -7.85 8.88 -28.19
CA GLU A 81 -8.58 7.78 -27.53
C GLU A 81 -9.31 6.93 -28.58
N ASP A 82 -9.35 5.61 -28.36
CA ASP A 82 -10.23 4.73 -29.14
C ASP A 82 -11.69 5.04 -28.84
N PRO A 83 -12.52 5.43 -29.84
CA PRO A 83 -13.89 5.86 -29.61
C PRO A 83 -14.80 4.77 -28.98
N SER A 84 -14.55 3.51 -29.31
CA SER A 84 -15.34 2.39 -28.81
C SER A 84 -15.06 2.10 -27.32
N ILE A 85 -13.78 2.10 -26.97
CA ILE A 85 -13.31 1.96 -25.58
C ILE A 85 -13.79 3.15 -24.74
N LYS A 86 -13.65 4.37 -25.26
CA LYS A 86 -14.14 5.58 -24.58
C LYS A 86 -15.62 5.53 -24.27
N THR A 87 -16.44 5.07 -25.24
CA THR A 87 -17.88 4.91 -25.04
C THR A 87 -18.19 3.92 -23.93
N THR A 88 -17.53 2.77 -23.92
CA THR A 88 -17.71 1.74 -22.88
C THR A 88 -17.29 2.25 -21.51
N VAL A 89 -16.12 2.89 -21.43
CA VAL A 89 -15.59 3.48 -20.17
C VAL A 89 -16.55 4.54 -19.63
N ASN A 90 -17.07 5.44 -20.49
CA ASN A 90 -18.00 6.49 -20.06
C ASN A 90 -19.33 5.91 -19.54
N GLN A 91 -19.84 4.84 -20.16
CA GLN A 91 -21.06 4.17 -19.69
C GLN A 91 -20.85 3.54 -18.31
N LEU A 92 -19.74 2.83 -18.10
CA LEU A 92 -19.41 2.21 -16.81
C LEU A 92 -19.17 3.29 -15.75
N TRP A 93 -18.43 4.36 -16.10
CA TRP A 93 -18.15 5.47 -15.19
C TRP A 93 -19.42 6.14 -14.69
N LYS A 94 -20.38 6.40 -15.59
CA LYS A 94 -21.68 6.95 -15.21
C LYS A 94 -22.42 6.08 -14.19
N GLN A 95 -22.41 4.75 -14.35
CA GLN A 95 -23.03 3.83 -13.40
C GLN A 95 -22.35 3.85 -12.03
N VAL A 96 -21.01 3.97 -12.01
CA VAL A 96 -20.24 4.09 -10.78
C VAL A 96 -20.56 5.42 -10.09
N GLU A 97 -20.54 6.52 -10.84
CA GLU A 97 -20.81 7.87 -10.32
C GLU A 97 -22.20 7.98 -9.70
N GLU A 98 -23.23 7.44 -10.37
CA GLU A 98 -24.61 7.41 -9.85
C GLU A 98 -24.71 6.72 -8.48
N LYS A 99 -23.89 5.69 -8.22
CA LYS A 99 -23.88 4.92 -6.97
C LYS A 99 -22.99 5.51 -5.88
N THR A 100 -21.97 6.29 -6.24
CA THR A 100 -20.89 6.67 -5.34
C THR A 100 -20.77 8.19 -5.12
N SER A 101 -21.63 8.98 -5.76
CA SER A 101 -21.64 10.45 -5.68
C SER A 101 -22.21 11.01 -4.36
N GLU A 102 -22.92 10.17 -3.56
CA GLU A 102 -23.50 10.63 -2.28
C GLU A 102 -22.42 11.22 -1.38
N GLN A 103 -22.66 12.44 -0.91
CA GLN A 103 -21.81 13.07 0.09
C GLN A 103 -22.16 12.55 1.48
N LEU A 104 -21.18 12.01 2.20
CA LEU A 104 -21.33 11.45 3.53
C LEU A 104 -20.99 12.45 4.63
N ALA A 105 -19.96 13.29 4.40
CA ALA A 105 -19.43 14.24 5.36
C ALA A 105 -18.70 15.40 4.66
N GLU A 106 -18.15 16.31 5.46
CA GLU A 106 -17.13 17.27 5.03
C GLU A 106 -15.87 17.12 5.86
N THR A 107 -14.71 17.33 5.26
CA THR A 107 -13.45 17.43 5.98
C THR A 107 -12.86 18.84 5.87
N VAL A 108 -12.47 19.39 7.02
CA VAL A 108 -11.89 20.74 7.12
C VAL A 108 -10.49 20.77 6.51
N THR A 109 -9.73 19.67 6.68
CA THR A 109 -8.36 19.53 6.20
C THR A 109 -8.25 18.34 5.28
N ARG A 110 -7.21 18.31 4.43
CA ARG A 110 -6.84 17.11 3.68
C ARG A 110 -6.58 15.96 4.65
N LEU A 111 -7.13 14.78 4.36
CA LEU A 111 -6.84 13.55 5.08
C LEU A 111 -5.75 12.79 4.34
N ASP A 112 -4.59 12.63 4.98
CA ASP A 112 -3.38 12.12 4.33
C ASP A 112 -3.33 10.59 4.27
N GLY A 113 -3.51 10.06 3.06
CA GLY A 113 -3.36 8.65 2.71
C GLY A 113 -2.19 8.39 1.77
N ASP A 114 -1.27 9.35 1.63
CA ASP A 114 -0.12 9.21 0.74
C ASP A 114 0.76 8.04 1.16
N ARG A 115 1.10 7.19 0.19
CA ARG A 115 1.82 5.94 0.41
C ARG A 115 3.09 6.08 1.27
N PRO A 116 3.97 7.08 1.09
CA PRO A 116 5.12 7.23 1.96
C PRO A 116 4.75 7.54 3.41
N LEU A 117 3.68 8.31 3.63
CA LEU A 117 3.27 8.76 4.96
C LEU A 117 2.60 7.63 5.74
N VAL A 118 1.54 7.00 5.18
CA VAL A 118 0.79 5.94 5.88
C VAL A 118 1.62 4.70 6.20
N ARG A 119 2.79 4.55 5.56
CA ARG A 119 3.72 3.44 5.76
C ARG A 119 4.94 3.78 6.62
N SER A 120 4.94 4.95 7.24
CA SER A 120 6.13 5.41 7.96
C SER A 120 5.84 6.22 9.20
N GLN A 121 4.64 6.76 9.33
CA GLN A 121 4.27 7.63 10.45
C GLN A 121 2.75 7.65 10.66
N GLU A 122 2.31 8.23 11.77
CA GLU A 122 0.91 8.54 12.00
C GLU A 122 0.37 9.46 10.90
N THR A 123 -0.85 9.19 10.44
CA THR A 123 -1.59 10.11 9.57
C THR A 123 -2.99 10.37 10.11
N ASN A 124 -3.52 11.56 9.83
CA ASN A 124 -4.88 11.90 10.25
C ASN A 124 -5.93 10.99 9.61
N LEU A 125 -5.74 10.56 8.34
CA LEU A 125 -6.60 9.56 7.71
C LEU A 125 -6.46 8.19 8.38
N GLY A 126 -5.23 7.77 8.70
CA GLY A 126 -4.97 6.54 9.43
C GLY A 126 -5.69 6.49 10.77
N ASN A 127 -5.69 7.63 11.50
CA ASN A 127 -6.43 7.79 12.74
C ASN A 127 -7.94 7.62 12.54
N VAL A 128 -8.53 8.29 11.54
CA VAL A 128 -9.96 8.18 11.22
C VAL A 128 -10.33 6.75 10.86
N ILE A 129 -9.53 6.07 10.05
CA ILE A 129 -9.80 4.68 9.65
C ILE A 129 -9.71 3.77 10.87
N ALA A 130 -8.63 3.82 11.65
CA ALA A 130 -8.47 2.95 12.81
C ALA A 130 -9.59 3.15 13.86
N ASP A 131 -10.06 4.39 14.06
CA ASP A 131 -11.20 4.69 14.94
C ASP A 131 -12.51 4.16 14.33
N SER A 132 -12.67 4.16 13.01
CA SER A 132 -13.87 3.64 12.33
C SER A 132 -14.07 2.14 12.56
N LEU A 133 -12.97 1.37 12.69
CA LEU A 133 -13.02 -0.06 12.99
C LEU A 133 -13.71 -0.31 14.33
N LEU A 134 -13.33 0.46 15.37
CA LEU A 134 -13.93 0.36 16.70
C LEU A 134 -15.34 0.93 16.81
N ASN A 135 -15.70 1.85 15.89
CA ASN A 135 -17.08 2.31 15.81
C ASN A 135 -18.02 1.23 15.21
N ALA A 136 -17.51 0.41 14.31
CA ALA A 136 -18.28 -0.64 13.65
C ALA A 136 -18.33 -1.95 14.42
N VAL A 137 -17.23 -2.32 15.08
CA VAL A 137 -17.08 -3.57 15.85
C VAL A 137 -16.55 -3.25 17.25
N PRO A 138 -17.22 -3.72 18.32
CA PRO A 138 -16.74 -3.51 19.68
C PRO A 138 -15.34 -4.08 19.89
N GLY A 139 -14.43 -3.24 20.42
CA GLY A 139 -13.06 -3.61 20.70
C GLY A 139 -12.32 -2.56 21.50
N GLN A 140 -11.08 -2.85 21.84
CA GLN A 140 -10.21 -1.96 22.61
C GLN A 140 -9.16 -1.27 21.71
N ILE A 141 -8.65 -1.99 20.73
CA ILE A 141 -7.56 -1.55 19.86
C ILE A 141 -7.97 -1.77 18.40
N GLY A 142 -7.99 -0.72 17.59
CA GLY A 142 -8.19 -0.78 16.15
C GLY A 142 -6.86 -0.68 15.45
N LEU A 143 -6.56 -1.59 14.50
CA LEU A 143 -5.31 -1.62 13.74
C LEU A 143 -5.60 -1.75 12.26
N ILE A 144 -4.98 -0.89 11.45
CA ILE A 144 -5.03 -0.97 9.99
C ILE A 144 -3.64 -0.81 9.39
N ASN A 145 -3.30 -1.63 8.41
CA ASN A 145 -2.01 -1.53 7.73
C ASN A 145 -1.97 -0.38 6.72
N GLY A 146 -0.89 0.37 6.70
CA GLY A 146 -0.68 1.46 5.74
C GLY A 146 -0.70 1.01 4.29
N GLY A 147 -0.43 -0.28 4.03
CA GLY A 147 -0.59 -0.88 2.69
C GLY A 147 -2.03 -0.98 2.21
N GLY A 148 -3.00 -1.03 3.13
CA GLY A 148 -4.43 -1.02 2.86
C GLY A 148 -4.98 0.34 2.48
N ILE A 149 -4.32 1.43 2.90
CA ILE A 149 -4.71 2.82 2.62
C ILE A 149 -4.09 3.25 1.28
N ARG A 150 -4.92 3.58 0.29
CA ARG A 150 -4.46 3.69 -1.10
C ARG A 150 -4.41 5.11 -1.66
N THR A 151 -5.14 6.04 -1.08
CA THR A 151 -5.17 7.43 -1.51
C THR A 151 -5.55 8.36 -0.36
N SER A 152 -5.37 9.65 -0.57
CA SER A 152 -5.79 10.72 0.35
C SER A 152 -7.19 11.23 -0.02
N ILE A 153 -7.85 11.93 0.91
CA ILE A 153 -9.09 12.65 0.67
C ILE A 153 -8.79 14.15 0.72
N ALA A 154 -9.18 14.90 -0.31
CA ALA A 154 -9.03 16.36 -0.33
C ALA A 154 -9.92 17.04 0.71
N ALA A 155 -9.55 18.25 1.15
CA ALA A 155 -10.44 19.06 1.97
C ALA A 155 -11.75 19.38 1.20
N GLY A 156 -12.87 19.41 1.93
CA GLY A 156 -14.22 19.60 1.39
C GLY A 156 -15.10 18.36 1.51
N ALA A 157 -15.95 18.13 0.51
CA ALA A 157 -16.91 17.03 0.52
C ALA A 157 -16.24 15.65 0.52
N VAL A 158 -16.64 14.76 1.44
CA VAL A 158 -16.27 13.35 1.50
C VAL A 158 -17.42 12.52 0.96
N ARG A 159 -17.17 11.78 -0.12
CA ARG A 159 -18.17 10.99 -0.83
C ARG A 159 -17.95 9.49 -0.62
N ILE A 160 -18.95 8.68 -0.99
CA ILE A 160 -18.80 7.22 -1.03
C ILE A 160 -17.57 6.83 -1.87
N ALA A 161 -17.40 7.45 -3.06
CA ALA A 161 -16.26 7.22 -3.95
C ALA A 161 -14.90 7.41 -3.23
N ASP A 162 -14.77 8.43 -2.38
CA ASP A 162 -13.52 8.70 -1.66
C ASP A 162 -13.20 7.58 -0.69
N CYS A 163 -14.18 7.08 0.06
CA CYS A 163 -13.99 5.97 1.00
C CYS A 163 -13.61 4.67 0.29
N LEU A 164 -14.25 4.37 -0.85
CA LEU A 164 -13.93 3.20 -1.68
C LEU A 164 -12.54 3.30 -2.30
N ASN A 165 -12.11 4.50 -2.74
CA ASN A 165 -10.77 4.72 -3.27
C ASN A 165 -9.69 4.61 -2.19
N VAL A 166 -10.00 5.02 -0.95
CA VAL A 166 -9.09 4.89 0.20
C VAL A 166 -8.90 3.43 0.59
N LEU A 167 -9.99 2.65 0.65
CA LEU A 167 -10.01 1.24 1.05
C LEU A 167 -10.62 0.37 -0.06
N PRO A 168 -9.92 0.16 -1.20
CA PRO A 168 -10.49 -0.49 -2.37
C PRO A 168 -10.51 -2.02 -2.29
N PHE A 169 -10.08 -2.59 -1.19
CA PHE A 169 -10.05 -4.03 -1.00
C PHE A 169 -11.32 -4.50 -0.27
N ASP A 170 -11.87 -5.63 -0.70
CA ASP A 170 -13.03 -6.28 -0.07
C ASP A 170 -12.61 -7.00 1.22
N ASN A 171 -11.93 -6.28 2.11
CA ASN A 171 -11.49 -6.82 3.40
C ASN A 171 -12.60 -6.67 4.45
N TYR A 172 -12.89 -7.77 5.14
CA TYR A 172 -13.85 -7.79 6.24
C TYR A 172 -13.19 -7.47 7.58
N LEU A 173 -13.93 -6.82 8.49
CA LEU A 173 -13.48 -6.60 9.84
C LEU A 173 -13.41 -7.91 10.60
N THR A 174 -12.32 -8.10 11.33
CA THR A 174 -12.06 -9.27 12.16
C THR A 174 -11.71 -8.82 13.57
N SER A 175 -12.40 -9.40 14.55
CA SER A 175 -12.14 -9.22 15.97
C SER A 175 -11.24 -10.34 16.49
N LEU A 176 -10.13 -9.97 17.11
CA LEU A 176 -9.12 -10.88 17.63
C LEU A 176 -8.96 -10.69 19.14
N ARG A 177 -8.90 -11.77 19.90
CA ARG A 177 -8.48 -11.71 21.29
C ARG A 177 -7.00 -12.03 21.41
N MET A 178 -6.19 -11.05 21.77
CA MET A 178 -4.72 -11.16 21.77
C MET A 178 -4.15 -10.80 23.14
N TYR A 179 -3.17 -11.58 23.61
CA TYR A 179 -2.39 -11.18 24.79
C TYR A 179 -1.57 -9.91 24.51
N GLY A 180 -1.38 -9.07 25.55
CA GLY A 180 -0.52 -7.89 25.43
C GLY A 180 0.91 -8.23 24.99
N SER A 181 1.44 -9.36 25.44
CA SER A 181 2.75 -9.89 25.00
C SER A 181 2.79 -10.21 23.50
N THR A 182 1.70 -10.72 22.92
CA THR A 182 1.60 -10.96 21.49
C THR A 182 1.52 -9.64 20.71
N ILE A 183 0.76 -8.66 21.21
CA ILE A 183 0.69 -7.31 20.64
C ILE A 183 2.07 -6.63 20.71
N GLN A 184 2.81 -6.79 21.80
CA GLN A 184 4.19 -6.28 21.91
C GLN A 184 5.11 -6.87 20.82
N ARG A 185 5.10 -8.19 20.64
CA ARG A 185 5.88 -8.86 19.57
C ARG A 185 5.45 -8.42 18.17
N LEU A 186 4.15 -8.18 17.96
CA LEU A 186 3.63 -7.64 16.70
C LEU A 186 4.29 -6.30 16.36
N PHE A 187 4.30 -5.35 17.27
CA PHE A 187 4.90 -4.02 17.02
C PHE A 187 6.43 -4.08 16.95
N GLU A 188 7.09 -5.01 17.64
CA GLU A 188 8.53 -5.25 17.44
C GLU A 188 8.83 -5.78 16.02
N GLN A 189 7.98 -6.65 15.48
CA GLN A 189 8.12 -7.11 14.09
C GLN A 189 7.91 -5.94 13.13
N VAL A 190 6.88 -5.09 13.33
CA VAL A 190 6.68 -3.88 12.52
C VAL A 190 7.91 -2.98 12.56
N ARG A 191 8.50 -2.75 13.75
CA ARG A 191 9.74 -1.96 13.93
C ARG A 191 10.89 -2.54 13.10
N LYS A 192 11.10 -3.83 13.15
CA LYS A 192 12.14 -4.53 12.38
C LYS A 192 11.91 -4.35 10.88
N GLU A 193 10.72 -4.64 10.40
CA GLU A 193 10.39 -4.59 8.96
C GLU A 193 10.51 -3.16 8.39
N MET A 194 10.03 -2.14 9.08
CA MET A 194 10.11 -0.76 8.58
C MET A 194 11.55 -0.21 8.50
N THR A 195 12.48 -0.77 9.29
CA THR A 195 13.89 -0.40 9.24
C THR A 195 14.69 -1.17 8.19
N THR A 196 14.16 -2.29 7.70
CA THR A 196 14.82 -3.17 6.71
C THR A 196 14.16 -3.16 5.35
N THR A 197 12.88 -2.81 5.27
CA THR A 197 12.06 -2.85 4.05
C THR A 197 11.53 -1.46 3.70
N ALA A 198 12.01 -0.89 2.61
CA ALA A 198 11.55 0.42 2.14
C ALA A 198 10.06 0.41 1.80
N GLY A 199 9.30 1.36 2.40
CA GLY A 199 7.87 1.49 2.16
C GLY A 199 7.03 0.30 2.63
N TYR A 200 7.41 -0.27 3.76
CA TYR A 200 6.76 -1.44 4.35
C TYR A 200 5.24 -1.26 4.53
N GLY A 201 4.47 -2.05 3.80
CA GLY A 201 3.01 -1.96 3.81
C GLY A 201 2.34 -2.39 5.12
N GLY A 202 3.06 -3.13 5.97
CA GLY A 202 2.59 -3.59 7.28
C GLY A 202 2.80 -2.58 8.42
N PHE A 203 3.25 -1.34 8.14
CA PHE A 203 3.21 -0.27 9.14
C PHE A 203 1.77 -0.06 9.60
N LEU A 204 1.53 -0.09 10.91
CA LEU A 204 0.19 -0.07 11.49
C LEU A 204 -0.21 1.33 11.92
N GLN A 205 -1.34 1.81 11.42
CA GLN A 205 -2.07 2.94 11.95
C GLN A 205 -2.96 2.43 13.10
N VAL A 206 -3.11 3.20 14.16
CA VAL A 206 -3.72 2.75 15.41
C VAL A 206 -4.90 3.63 15.84
N SER A 207 -5.89 3.01 16.48
CA SER A 207 -7.04 3.74 17.04
C SER A 207 -6.66 4.54 18.27
N ARG A 208 -7.53 5.49 18.63
CA ARG A 208 -7.43 6.26 19.86
C ARG A 208 -7.35 5.32 21.07
N GLY A 209 -6.50 5.69 22.02
CA GLY A 209 -6.25 4.92 23.26
C GLY A 209 -4.97 4.10 23.22
N LEU A 210 -4.54 3.61 22.06
CA LEU A 210 -3.23 2.98 21.91
C LEU A 210 -2.19 4.04 21.48
N ASN A 211 -1.08 4.12 22.23
CA ASN A 211 0.08 4.90 21.83
C ASN A 211 1.28 3.97 21.61
N VAL A 212 1.99 4.21 20.53
CA VAL A 212 3.13 3.42 20.08
C VAL A 212 4.34 4.31 19.96
N LYS A 213 5.43 3.94 20.63
CA LYS A 213 6.71 4.66 20.50
C LYS A 213 7.78 3.70 20.04
N TYR A 214 8.26 3.90 18.81
CA TYR A 214 9.36 3.15 18.22
C TYR A 214 10.69 3.79 18.59
N THR A 215 11.50 3.10 19.40
CA THR A 215 12.84 3.54 19.82
C THR A 215 13.93 2.69 19.19
N PRO A 216 15.19 3.13 19.18
CA PRO A 216 16.30 2.30 18.72
C PRO A 216 16.43 0.98 19.47
N SER A 217 16.04 0.93 20.74
CA SER A 217 16.14 -0.24 21.62
C SER A 217 14.90 -1.17 21.62
N GLY A 218 13.74 -0.71 21.11
CA GLY A 218 12.51 -1.50 21.15
C GLY A 218 11.27 -0.67 20.90
N VAL A 219 10.11 -1.21 21.28
CA VAL A 219 8.81 -0.55 21.17
C VAL A 219 8.19 -0.38 22.55
N GLU A 220 7.76 0.83 22.86
CA GLU A 220 6.97 1.13 24.07
C GLU A 220 5.50 1.25 23.68
N LEU A 221 4.62 0.45 24.28
CA LEU A 221 3.18 0.47 24.06
C LEU A 221 2.45 0.92 25.33
N THR A 222 1.56 1.89 25.17
CA THR A 222 0.65 2.27 26.26
C THR A 222 -0.80 2.23 25.77
N TYR A 223 -1.69 1.73 26.59
CA TYR A 223 -3.13 1.75 26.36
C TYR A 223 -3.81 2.57 27.45
N LEU A 224 -4.57 3.59 27.02
CA LEU A 224 -5.21 4.58 27.94
C LEU A 224 -4.21 5.18 28.96
N GLY A 225 -3.00 5.50 28.49
CA GLY A 225 -1.94 6.12 29.28
C GLY A 225 -1.20 5.19 30.25
N ARG A 226 -1.47 3.87 30.22
CA ARG A 226 -0.78 2.87 31.04
C ARG A 226 0.01 1.91 30.15
N PRO A 227 1.17 1.41 30.59
CA PRO A 227 1.88 0.36 29.86
C PRO A 227 0.93 -0.80 29.53
N LEU A 228 1.09 -1.38 28.34
CA LEU A 228 0.31 -2.55 27.95
C LEU A 228 0.68 -3.72 28.86
N ASP A 229 -0.32 -4.31 29.51
CA ASP A 229 -0.12 -5.47 30.38
C ASP A 229 0.13 -6.72 29.50
N PRO A 230 1.28 -7.37 29.58
CA PRO A 230 1.62 -8.52 28.74
C PRO A 230 0.70 -9.73 28.93
N GLU A 231 0.14 -9.91 30.13
CA GLU A 231 -0.71 -11.06 30.48
C GLU A 231 -2.20 -10.78 30.25
N ALA A 232 -2.59 -9.52 30.06
CA ALA A 232 -3.97 -9.17 29.76
C ALA A 232 -4.35 -9.51 28.33
N ILE A 233 -5.61 -9.87 28.11
CA ILE A 233 -6.17 -10.10 26.79
C ILE A 233 -6.90 -8.85 26.33
N TYR A 234 -6.51 -8.35 25.15
CA TYR A 234 -7.13 -7.20 24.50
C TYR A 234 -7.94 -7.66 23.28
N THR A 235 -9.09 -7.03 23.08
CA THR A 235 -9.86 -7.21 21.84
C THR A 235 -9.32 -6.25 20.78
N VAL A 236 -8.66 -6.80 19.76
CA VAL A 236 -8.09 -6.08 18.63
C VAL A 236 -9.02 -6.22 17.43
N VAL A 237 -9.42 -5.10 16.83
CA VAL A 237 -10.22 -5.09 15.58
C VAL A 237 -9.30 -4.69 14.43
N THR A 238 -9.27 -5.52 13.41
CA THR A 238 -8.45 -5.32 12.22
C THR A 238 -9.15 -5.87 10.98
N ASN A 239 -8.47 -5.95 9.84
CA ASN A 239 -9.00 -6.61 8.65
C ASN A 239 -8.60 -8.10 8.59
N ASP A 240 -9.35 -8.88 7.82
CA ASP A 240 -9.12 -10.32 7.62
C ASP A 240 -7.76 -10.62 6.98
N PHE A 241 -7.25 -9.74 6.11
CA PHE A 241 -5.92 -9.87 5.53
C PHE A 241 -4.83 -9.89 6.62
N LEU A 242 -4.89 -8.95 7.58
CA LEU A 242 -3.96 -8.92 8.72
C LEU A 242 -4.21 -10.10 9.67
N ALA A 243 -5.48 -10.39 9.97
CA ALA A 243 -5.86 -11.51 10.84
C ALA A 243 -5.29 -12.85 10.36
N ASN A 244 -5.09 -13.00 9.05
CA ASN A 244 -4.46 -14.16 8.41
C ASN A 244 -2.92 -14.04 8.27
N GLY A 245 -2.27 -13.14 8.98
CA GLY A 245 -0.81 -12.96 8.96
C GLY A 245 -0.28 -12.16 7.77
N GLY A 246 -1.14 -11.38 7.12
CA GLY A 246 -0.76 -10.51 6.00
C GLY A 246 0.39 -9.56 6.35
N ASN A 247 1.10 -9.09 5.34
CA ASN A 247 2.31 -8.27 5.46
C ASN A 247 3.48 -8.93 6.24
N GLY A 248 3.47 -10.25 6.43
CA GLY A 248 4.51 -10.94 7.21
C GLY A 248 4.38 -10.70 8.72
N LEU A 249 3.15 -10.54 9.21
CA LEU A 249 2.81 -10.31 10.61
C LEU A 249 2.08 -11.55 11.21
N PRO A 250 2.78 -12.68 11.40
CA PRO A 250 2.17 -13.92 11.88
C PRO A 250 1.58 -13.81 13.27
N GLN A 251 1.98 -12.82 14.08
CA GLN A 251 1.47 -12.58 15.42
C GLN A 251 -0.06 -12.41 15.47
N PHE A 252 -0.68 -11.96 14.39
CA PHE A 252 -2.13 -11.88 14.30
C PHE A 252 -2.79 -13.29 14.33
N THR A 253 -2.12 -14.32 13.84
CA THR A 253 -2.61 -15.71 13.89
C THR A 253 -2.38 -16.40 15.24
N GLU A 254 -1.61 -15.78 16.13
CA GLU A 254 -1.35 -16.27 17.50
C GLU A 254 -2.41 -15.76 18.49
N CYS A 255 -3.59 -15.41 18.03
CA CYS A 255 -4.69 -14.93 18.87
C CYS A 255 -5.37 -16.07 19.65
N VAL A 256 -5.98 -15.75 20.78
CA VAL A 256 -6.78 -16.70 21.59
C VAL A 256 -8.06 -17.10 20.84
N SER A 257 -8.67 -16.14 20.14
CA SER A 257 -9.82 -16.35 19.26
C SER A 257 -9.89 -15.29 18.19
N SER A 258 -10.51 -15.67 17.06
CA SER A 258 -10.72 -14.81 15.89
C SER A 258 -12.17 -14.94 15.41
N GLU A 259 -12.81 -13.81 15.14
CA GLU A 259 -14.16 -13.75 14.61
C GLU A 259 -14.23 -12.73 13.48
N THR A 260 -14.46 -13.18 12.24
CA THR A 260 -14.66 -12.30 11.09
C THR A 260 -16.14 -11.92 10.99
N THR A 261 -16.38 -10.62 10.87
CA THR A 261 -17.73 -10.05 10.75
C THR A 261 -18.12 -9.89 9.27
N PRO A 262 -19.40 -9.70 8.94
CA PRO A 262 -19.83 -9.39 7.57
C PRO A 262 -19.63 -7.91 7.18
N VAL A 263 -18.92 -7.12 7.98
CA VAL A 263 -18.73 -5.68 7.75
C VAL A 263 -17.43 -5.46 6.97
N LEU A 264 -17.51 -4.80 5.82
CA LEU A 264 -16.33 -4.38 5.06
C LEU A 264 -15.63 -3.18 5.73
N CYS A 265 -14.31 -3.11 5.61
CA CYS A 265 -13.53 -1.97 6.12
C CYS A 265 -13.99 -0.64 5.50
N ALA A 266 -14.32 -0.62 4.21
CA ALA A 266 -14.85 0.56 3.54
C ALA A 266 -16.21 0.99 4.10
N ASP A 267 -17.11 0.03 4.39
CA ASP A 267 -18.42 0.30 5.00
C ASP A 267 -18.28 0.88 6.41
N ALA A 268 -17.35 0.35 7.21
CA ALA A 268 -17.05 0.89 8.52
C ALA A 268 -16.58 2.36 8.44
N LEU A 269 -15.70 2.67 7.49
CA LEU A 269 -15.25 4.05 7.24
C LEU A 269 -16.43 4.93 6.81
N MET A 270 -17.25 4.51 5.84
CA MET A 270 -18.41 5.26 5.36
C MET A 270 -19.42 5.55 6.49
N GLN A 271 -19.74 4.56 7.30
CA GLN A 271 -20.64 4.74 8.45
C GLN A 271 -20.06 5.71 9.48
N TYR A 272 -18.75 5.62 9.74
CA TYR A 272 -18.10 6.49 10.72
C TYR A 272 -18.05 7.95 10.25
N VAL A 273 -17.62 8.21 9.02
CA VAL A 273 -17.58 9.58 8.48
C VAL A 273 -18.98 10.19 8.38
N LYS A 274 -19.99 9.40 8.00
CA LYS A 274 -21.40 9.82 7.97
C LYS A 274 -21.93 10.20 9.36
N LYS A 275 -21.50 9.47 10.39
CA LYS A 275 -21.82 9.78 11.80
C LYS A 275 -21.15 11.07 12.27
N LEU A 276 -19.90 11.32 11.88
CA LEU A 276 -19.15 12.51 12.24
C LEU A 276 -19.71 13.78 11.58
N LYS A 277 -20.22 13.69 10.34
CA LYS A 277 -20.72 14.79 9.49
C LYS A 277 -19.66 15.83 9.12
N SER A 278 -18.80 16.24 10.06
CA SER A 278 -17.67 17.13 9.88
C SER A 278 -16.43 16.53 10.50
N ILE A 279 -15.33 16.49 9.74
CA ILE A 279 -14.08 15.86 10.13
C ILE A 279 -13.00 16.95 10.24
N ASP A 280 -12.53 17.20 11.47
CA ASP A 280 -11.33 18.00 11.76
C ASP A 280 -10.25 17.07 12.34
N ALA A 281 -9.80 16.12 11.53
CA ALA A 281 -8.81 15.13 11.97
C ALA A 281 -7.39 15.68 11.88
N ARG A 282 -6.62 15.44 12.95
CA ARG A 282 -5.23 15.91 13.11
C ARG A 282 -4.33 14.75 13.50
N ILE A 283 -3.04 14.98 13.46
CA ILE A 283 -2.04 14.12 14.12
C ILE A 283 -2.22 14.29 15.61
N GLU A 284 -2.43 13.20 16.34
CA GLU A 284 -2.75 13.20 17.77
C GLU A 284 -1.58 12.70 18.64
N GLY A 285 -0.45 12.29 18.01
CA GLY A 285 0.71 11.74 18.70
C GLY A 285 0.50 10.29 19.13
N ARG A 286 -0.36 9.55 18.41
CA ARG A 286 -0.58 8.12 18.68
C ARG A 286 0.64 7.28 18.36
N ILE A 287 1.46 7.73 17.40
CA ILE A 287 2.66 7.03 16.94
C ILE A 287 3.85 8.00 16.97
N ASP A 288 4.79 7.76 17.89
CA ASP A 288 6.10 8.43 17.96
C ASP A 288 7.17 7.50 17.37
N ARG A 289 7.88 7.98 16.36
CA ARG A 289 8.91 7.20 15.68
C ARG A 289 10.28 7.86 15.83
N GLN A 290 11.15 7.22 16.61
CA GLN A 290 12.54 7.65 16.87
C GLN A 290 13.58 6.77 16.17
N VAL A 291 13.16 5.94 15.20
CA VAL A 291 14.04 5.08 14.39
C VAL A 291 14.14 5.57 12.96
N GLU A 292 15.28 5.37 12.33
CA GLU A 292 15.46 5.63 10.90
C GLU A 292 14.79 4.52 10.06
N LEU A 293 14.16 4.93 8.98
CA LEU A 293 13.55 4.01 8.03
C LEU A 293 14.56 3.59 6.97
N MET A 294 14.35 2.39 6.43
CA MET A 294 15.01 2.00 5.20
C MET A 294 14.63 2.98 4.09
N PRO A 295 15.58 3.74 3.53
CA PRO A 295 15.28 4.72 2.50
C PRO A 295 14.76 4.05 1.23
N PHE A 296 13.82 4.69 0.54
CA PHE A 296 13.47 4.34 -0.83
C PHE A 296 14.70 4.54 -1.71
N ARG A 297 15.50 3.50 -1.92
CA ARG A 297 16.63 3.57 -2.84
C ARG A 297 16.09 3.50 -4.27
N ARG A 298 16.31 4.55 -5.06
CA ARG A 298 16.29 4.42 -6.51
C ARG A 298 17.41 3.44 -6.89
N PRO A 299 17.17 2.47 -7.80
CA PRO A 299 18.25 1.59 -8.28
C PRO A 299 19.41 2.44 -8.78
N ALA A 300 20.61 2.24 -8.22
CA ALA A 300 21.79 3.07 -8.50
C ALA A 300 22.55 2.66 -9.79
N HIS A 301 21.98 1.83 -10.64
CA HIS A 301 22.63 1.38 -11.87
C HIS A 301 21.94 1.94 -13.11
N ARG A 302 22.46 3.05 -13.61
CA ARG A 302 22.23 3.50 -14.97
C ARG A 302 23.11 2.66 -15.90
N ILE A 303 22.53 1.67 -16.57
CA ILE A 303 23.13 1.14 -17.80
C ILE A 303 22.72 2.09 -18.92
N HIS A 304 23.71 2.67 -19.57
CA HIS A 304 23.48 3.60 -20.68
C HIS A 304 23.04 2.79 -21.90
N VAL A 305 21.74 2.76 -22.17
CA VAL A 305 21.22 2.31 -23.47
C VAL A 305 21.28 3.53 -24.40
N PRO A 306 21.91 3.47 -25.56
CA PRO A 306 21.91 4.58 -26.52
C PRO A 306 20.47 4.97 -26.85
N ARG A 307 20.17 6.28 -26.83
CA ARG A 307 18.89 6.77 -27.37
C ARG A 307 18.86 6.46 -28.88
N PRO A 308 17.71 6.12 -29.46
CA PRO A 308 17.59 6.03 -30.89
C PRO A 308 18.05 7.37 -31.48
N ILE A 309 18.90 7.33 -32.50
CA ILE A 309 19.15 8.46 -33.38
C ILE A 309 17.85 8.65 -34.15
N ASP A 310 17.31 9.87 -34.16
CA ASP A 310 16.07 10.30 -34.83
C ASP A 310 15.83 9.72 -36.22
#